data_91a63402d004cd6f4aa874e542cc3edc
#
_entry.id   91a63402d004cd6f4aa874e542cc3edc
#
_cell.length_a   1.000
_cell.length_b   1.000
_cell.length_c   1.000
_cell.angle_alpha   90.00
_cell.angle_beta   90.00
_cell.angle_gamma   90.00
#
_symmetry.space_group_name_H-M   'P 1'
#
loop_
_entity.id
_entity.type
_entity.pdbx_description
1 polymer ?
#
loop_
_entity_poly.entity_id
_entity_poly.type
_entity_poly.pdbx_seq_one_letter_code
_entity_poly.pdbx_strand_id
1 'polypeptide(L)'
;MAIETIPIQGIWRFLRWLPGFLLRRYFTRERLAQLIYVDVRPRHDSAVVDLGQTASFTLHLQAINLSPFSVELDRASFRFWFGGVTLDALNLKKQTIAPGEIAMLYLNGAIPDGHANQMAKNHKGNPVALDGNIEFNCTVRSFAKTVGHLDGINPKVYNAHVRTDA
;
A
#
# COMPACT_ATOMS: atom_id res chain seq x y z
N MET A 1 -15.02 -17.49 2.54
CA MET A 1 -13.63 -17.93 2.76
C MET A 1 -13.22 -17.38 4.11
N ALA A 2 -12.97 -18.27 5.08
CA ALA A 2 -12.47 -17.86 6.38
C ALA A 2 -11.05 -17.31 6.19
N ILE A 3 -10.80 -16.07 6.60
CA ILE A 3 -9.47 -15.49 6.70
C ILE A 3 -8.81 -16.26 7.84
N GLU A 4 -7.80 -17.08 7.52
CA GLU A 4 -6.98 -17.75 8.53
C GLU A 4 -6.28 -16.67 9.36
N THR A 5 -6.85 -16.36 10.51
CA THR A 5 -6.21 -15.49 11.49
C THR A 5 -5.01 -16.24 12.07
N ILE A 6 -3.82 -15.73 11.81
CA ILE A 6 -2.59 -16.25 12.43
C ILE A 6 -2.80 -16.15 13.95
N PRO A 7 -2.59 -17.22 14.75
CA PRO A 7 -2.87 -17.23 16.18
C PRO A 7 -1.82 -16.44 17.00
N ILE A 8 -1.57 -15.21 16.60
CA ILE A 8 -0.66 -14.27 17.29
C ILE A 8 -1.26 -13.77 18.61
N GLN A 9 -2.58 -13.85 18.76
CA GLN A 9 -3.30 -13.29 19.90
C GLN A 9 -2.92 -13.91 21.25
N GLY A 10 -2.49 -15.17 21.30
CA GLY A 10 -2.11 -15.84 22.55
C GLY A 10 -0.80 -15.34 23.16
N ILE A 11 0.19 -15.04 22.32
CA ILE A 11 1.54 -14.66 22.74
C ILE A 11 1.56 -13.23 23.31
N TRP A 12 0.68 -12.35 22.80
CA TRP A 12 0.69 -10.94 23.13
C TRP A 12 -0.18 -10.54 24.33
N ARG A 13 -0.91 -11.49 24.94
CA ARG A 13 -1.75 -11.23 26.11
C ARG A 13 -0.96 -10.67 27.31
N PHE A 14 0.28 -11.09 27.47
CA PHE A 14 1.16 -10.61 28.54
C PHE A 14 1.53 -9.14 28.41
N LEU A 15 1.57 -8.58 27.22
CA LEU A 15 1.96 -7.19 27.00
C LEU A 15 0.94 -6.18 27.52
N ARG A 16 -0.33 -6.59 27.72
CA ARG A 16 -1.36 -5.71 28.30
C ARG A 16 -1.11 -5.34 29.75
N TRP A 17 -0.29 -6.14 30.43
CA TRP A 17 0.06 -5.92 31.85
C TRP A 17 1.30 -5.05 32.02
N LEU A 18 2.05 -4.79 30.96
CA LEU A 18 3.26 -3.98 31.03
C LEU A 18 2.91 -2.49 31.13
N PRO A 19 3.58 -1.76 32.03
CA PRO A 19 3.45 -0.30 32.09
C PRO A 19 3.77 0.35 30.75
N GLY A 20 3.00 1.38 30.37
CA GLY A 20 3.12 2.02 29.06
C GLY A 20 4.52 2.57 28.74
N PHE A 21 5.30 2.97 29.77
CA PHE A 21 6.67 3.44 29.55
C PHE A 21 7.61 2.33 29.09
N LEU A 22 7.43 1.09 29.59
CA LEU A 22 8.20 -0.08 29.16
C LEU A 22 7.83 -0.47 27.72
N LEU A 23 6.55 -0.42 27.39
CA LEU A 23 6.09 -0.66 26.03
C LEU A 23 6.71 0.35 25.06
N ARG A 24 6.73 1.64 25.42
CA ARG A 24 7.33 2.69 24.60
C ARG A 24 8.85 2.54 24.47
N ARG A 25 9.53 2.02 25.48
CA ARG A 25 10.96 1.74 25.43
C ARG A 25 11.28 0.55 24.52
N TYR A 26 10.46 -0.49 24.56
CA TYR A 26 10.67 -1.71 23.78
C TYR A 26 10.21 -1.57 22.33
N PHE A 27 9.02 -0.99 22.11
CA PHE A 27 8.46 -0.79 20.78
C PHE A 27 8.82 0.60 20.23
N THR A 28 10.01 0.69 19.67
CA THR A 28 10.45 1.88 18.93
C THR A 28 9.65 2.05 17.63
N ARG A 29 9.76 3.21 16.97
CA ARG A 29 9.10 3.44 15.68
C ARG A 29 9.56 2.44 14.63
N GLU A 30 10.84 2.15 14.59
CA GLU A 30 11.48 1.23 13.65
C GLU A 30 10.99 -0.21 13.87
N ARG A 31 10.92 -0.66 15.13
CA ARG A 31 10.38 -2.00 15.47
C ARG A 31 8.91 -2.14 15.10
N LEU A 32 8.10 -1.13 15.37
CA LEU A 32 6.68 -1.13 14.96
C LEU A 32 6.56 -1.18 13.44
N ALA A 33 7.35 -0.38 12.72
CA ALA A 33 7.38 -0.39 11.26
C ALA A 33 7.79 -1.75 10.67
N GLN A 34 8.71 -2.47 11.32
CA GLN A 34 9.12 -3.83 10.92
C GLN A 34 8.00 -4.86 11.11
N LEU A 35 7.10 -4.64 12.07
CA LEU A 35 5.96 -5.51 12.34
C LEU A 35 4.74 -5.26 11.43
N ILE A 36 4.83 -4.27 10.55
CA ILE A 36 3.85 -4.08 9.47
C ILE A 36 4.45 -4.60 8.19
N TYR A 37 3.83 -5.61 7.60
CA TYR A 37 4.22 -6.13 6.30
C TYR A 37 3.30 -5.54 5.23
N VAL A 38 3.88 -5.02 4.16
CA VAL A 38 3.14 -4.43 3.03
C VAL A 38 3.58 -5.12 1.77
N ASP A 39 2.62 -5.53 0.95
CA ASP A 39 2.85 -6.25 -0.28
C ASP A 39 1.74 -6.00 -1.30
N VAL A 40 1.93 -6.47 -2.52
CA VAL A 40 0.87 -6.52 -3.53
C VAL A 40 -0.21 -7.53 -3.12
N ARG A 41 -1.45 -7.26 -3.46
CA ARG A 41 -2.54 -8.17 -3.15
C ARG A 41 -2.41 -9.47 -3.97
N PRO A 42 -2.30 -10.64 -3.33
CA PRO A 42 -2.19 -11.91 -4.06
C PRO A 42 -3.47 -12.23 -4.82
N ARG A 43 -3.33 -12.93 -5.95
CA ARG A 43 -4.45 -13.43 -6.79
C ARG A 43 -5.34 -12.34 -7.42
N HIS A 44 -4.89 -11.11 -7.45
CA HIS A 44 -5.56 -9.99 -8.11
C HIS A 44 -4.58 -9.26 -9.01
N ASP A 45 -5.10 -8.49 -9.96
CA ASP A 45 -4.27 -7.57 -10.71
C ASP A 45 -3.68 -6.56 -9.71
N SER A 46 -2.36 -6.53 -9.58
CA SER A 46 -1.66 -5.66 -8.61
C SER A 46 -1.79 -4.18 -8.95
N ALA A 47 -1.90 -3.89 -10.25
CA ALA A 47 -2.18 -2.57 -10.77
C ALA A 47 -3.11 -2.68 -11.98
N VAL A 48 -4.05 -1.75 -12.08
CA VAL A 48 -4.92 -1.58 -13.24
C VAL A 48 -4.73 -0.18 -13.77
N VAL A 49 -4.46 -0.05 -15.06
CA VAL A 49 -4.27 1.23 -15.74
C VAL A 49 -5.26 1.29 -16.88
N ASP A 50 -6.20 2.23 -16.82
CA ASP A 50 -7.15 2.51 -17.90
C ASP A 50 -6.72 3.81 -18.60
N LEU A 51 -6.42 3.72 -19.89
CA LEU A 51 -5.99 4.84 -20.72
C LEU A 51 -7.14 5.37 -21.59
N GLY A 52 -8.40 5.06 -21.25
CA GLY A 52 -9.60 5.55 -21.94
C GLY A 52 -9.81 7.06 -21.84
N GLN A 53 -11.02 7.54 -22.13
CA GLN A 53 -11.35 8.99 -22.13
C GLN A 53 -11.02 9.67 -20.80
N THR A 54 -11.31 9.02 -19.68
CA THR A 54 -10.91 9.46 -18.35
C THR A 54 -9.83 8.49 -17.85
N ALA A 55 -8.58 8.81 -18.17
CA ALA A 55 -7.50 7.92 -17.82
C ALA A 55 -7.28 7.87 -16.31
N SER A 56 -7.13 6.67 -15.78
CA SER A 56 -7.00 6.42 -14.34
C SER A 56 -6.15 5.18 -14.05
N PHE A 57 -5.67 5.09 -12.82
CA PHE A 57 -5.01 3.89 -12.34
C PHE A 57 -5.52 3.50 -10.96
N THR A 58 -5.42 2.21 -10.65
CA THR A 58 -5.71 1.67 -9.33
C THR A 58 -4.63 0.67 -8.95
N LEU A 59 -4.12 0.79 -7.73
CA LEU A 59 -3.16 -0.13 -7.15
C LEU A 59 -3.85 -0.93 -6.05
N HIS A 60 -3.61 -2.23 -6.03
CA HIS A 60 -4.17 -3.17 -5.07
C HIS A 60 -3.05 -3.72 -4.18
N LEU A 61 -2.92 -3.15 -3.00
CA LEU A 61 -1.95 -3.57 -1.99
C LEU A 61 -2.64 -4.19 -0.78
N GLN A 62 -1.85 -4.83 0.07
CA GLN A 62 -2.29 -5.32 1.37
C GLN A 62 -1.29 -4.92 2.45
N ALA A 63 -1.79 -4.65 3.63
CA ALA A 63 -0.99 -4.45 4.83
C ALA A 63 -1.37 -5.50 5.88
N ILE A 64 -0.38 -6.16 6.46
CA ILE A 64 -0.56 -7.18 7.51
C ILE A 64 0.01 -6.62 8.80
N ASN A 65 -0.82 -6.56 9.83
CA ASN A 65 -0.39 -6.13 11.15
C ASN A 65 0.11 -7.31 11.98
N LEU A 66 1.42 -7.49 12.04
CA LEU A 66 2.07 -8.49 12.88
C LEU A 66 2.38 -7.97 14.29
N SER A 67 2.04 -6.71 14.59
CA SER A 67 2.25 -6.12 15.90
C SER A 67 1.22 -6.62 16.92
N PRO A 68 1.51 -6.54 18.22
CA PRO A 68 0.55 -6.91 19.27
C PRO A 68 -0.55 -5.85 19.49
N PHE A 69 -0.48 -4.73 18.79
CA PHE A 69 -1.38 -3.60 18.96
C PHE A 69 -2.27 -3.43 17.74
N SER A 70 -3.50 -2.98 17.97
CA SER A 70 -4.30 -2.43 16.87
C SER A 70 -3.62 -1.16 16.37
N VAL A 71 -3.44 -1.06 15.06
CA VAL A 71 -2.89 0.11 14.40
C VAL A 71 -3.96 0.77 13.55
N GLU A 72 -4.01 2.08 13.55
CA GLU A 72 -4.84 2.86 12.64
C GLU A 72 -3.96 3.34 11.49
N LEU A 73 -4.30 2.98 10.27
CA LEU A 73 -3.74 3.60 9.08
C LEU A 73 -4.27 5.02 8.99
N ASP A 74 -3.40 5.99 8.94
CA ASP A 74 -3.76 7.41 8.87
C ASP A 74 -3.61 7.93 7.43
N ARG A 75 -2.50 7.61 6.79
CA ARG A 75 -2.17 8.07 5.44
C ARG A 75 -1.32 7.03 4.73
N ALA A 76 -1.59 6.82 3.44
CA ALA A 76 -0.72 6.04 2.56
C ALA A 76 -0.42 6.87 1.30
N SER A 77 0.86 7.09 1.02
CA SER A 77 1.34 7.83 -0.15
C SER A 77 2.34 6.98 -0.92
N PHE A 78 2.10 6.80 -2.21
CA PHE A 78 2.93 5.99 -3.08
C PHE A 78 3.25 6.72 -4.38
N ARG A 79 4.42 6.40 -4.94
CA ARG A 79 4.81 6.78 -6.29
C ARG A 79 4.87 5.53 -7.16
N PHE A 80 4.14 5.58 -8.24
CA PHE A 80 4.03 4.51 -9.21
C PHE A 80 4.68 4.91 -10.52
N TRP A 81 5.74 4.21 -10.91
CA TRP A 81 6.42 4.39 -12.20
C TRP A 81 5.93 3.37 -13.19
N PHE A 82 5.38 3.85 -14.29
CA PHE A 82 4.91 2.99 -15.36
C PHE A 82 4.89 3.74 -16.70
N GLY A 83 5.30 3.07 -17.79
CA GLY A 83 5.29 3.65 -19.13
C GLY A 83 6.13 4.91 -19.31
N GLY A 84 7.20 5.08 -18.50
CA GLY A 84 8.05 6.25 -18.51
C GLY A 84 7.46 7.48 -17.79
N VAL A 85 6.42 7.27 -16.98
CA VAL A 85 5.73 8.32 -16.22
C VAL A 85 5.75 7.98 -14.74
N THR A 86 5.78 8.99 -13.89
CA THR A 86 5.61 8.88 -12.43
C THR A 86 4.23 9.40 -12.04
N LEU A 87 3.48 8.59 -11.32
CA LEU A 87 2.14 8.91 -10.82
C LEU A 87 2.12 8.85 -9.31
N ASP A 88 1.55 9.87 -8.69
CA ASP A 88 1.37 9.90 -7.23
C ASP A 88 -0.01 9.34 -6.87
N ALA A 89 -0.03 8.45 -5.87
CA ALA A 89 -1.23 7.87 -5.33
C ALA A 89 -1.33 8.18 -3.83
N LEU A 90 -2.48 8.66 -3.40
CA LEU A 90 -2.74 9.05 -2.01
C LEU A 90 -4.02 8.38 -1.52
N ASN A 91 -3.95 7.75 -0.35
CA ASN A 91 -5.11 7.26 0.37
C ASN A 91 -5.13 7.88 1.78
N LEU A 92 -6.20 8.60 2.07
CA LEU A 92 -6.46 9.24 3.37
C LEU A 92 -7.57 8.54 4.15
N LYS A 93 -8.04 7.38 3.67
CA LYS A 93 -9.09 6.61 4.34
C LYS A 93 -8.50 5.95 5.58
N LYS A 94 -8.93 6.41 6.74
CA LYS A 94 -8.57 5.79 8.01
C LYS A 94 -9.16 4.40 8.13
N GLN A 95 -8.32 3.46 8.55
CA GLN A 95 -8.71 2.08 8.75
C GLN A 95 -7.94 1.50 9.94
N THR A 96 -8.67 0.90 10.87
CA THR A 96 -8.06 0.17 11.98
C THR A 96 -7.76 -1.26 11.56
N ILE A 97 -6.55 -1.73 11.86
CA ILE A 97 -6.07 -3.07 11.55
C ILE A 97 -5.72 -3.75 12.88
N ALA A 98 -6.48 -4.78 13.23
CA ALA A 98 -6.24 -5.53 14.45
C ALA A 98 -4.95 -6.38 14.37
N PRO A 99 -4.38 -6.83 15.50
CA PRO A 99 -3.26 -7.76 15.49
C PRO A 99 -3.55 -9.03 14.68
N GLY A 100 -2.69 -9.36 13.72
CA GLY A 100 -2.85 -10.51 12.82
C GLY A 100 -3.84 -10.29 11.67
N GLU A 101 -4.44 -9.12 11.54
CA GLU A 101 -5.39 -8.80 10.48
C GLU A 101 -4.65 -8.34 9.21
N ILE A 102 -5.28 -8.63 8.07
CA ILE A 102 -4.87 -8.18 6.74
C ILE A 102 -5.84 -7.10 6.29
N ALA A 103 -5.32 -5.91 6.04
CA ALA A 103 -6.08 -4.80 5.47
C ALA A 103 -5.79 -4.64 3.98
N MET A 104 -6.82 -4.40 3.19
CA MET A 104 -6.68 -4.11 1.76
C MET A 104 -6.53 -2.60 1.55
N LEU A 105 -5.51 -2.22 0.80
CA LEU A 105 -5.20 -0.84 0.45
C LEU A 105 -5.49 -0.62 -1.03
N TYR A 106 -6.45 0.24 -1.30
CA TYR A 106 -6.78 0.68 -2.65
C TYR A 106 -6.29 2.10 -2.85
N LEU A 107 -5.35 2.27 -3.77
CA LEU A 107 -4.84 3.57 -4.15
C LEU A 107 -5.25 3.82 -5.60
N ASN A 108 -5.90 4.92 -5.84
CA ASN A 108 -6.37 5.30 -7.16
C ASN A 108 -6.00 6.74 -7.45
N GLY A 109 -5.88 7.04 -8.73
CA GLY A 109 -5.61 8.39 -9.19
C GLY A 109 -5.99 8.58 -10.65
N ALA A 110 -6.21 9.82 -11.03
CA ALA A 110 -6.39 10.22 -12.42
C ALA A 110 -5.03 10.33 -13.11
N ILE A 111 -4.98 10.01 -14.39
CA ILE A 111 -3.79 10.15 -15.22
C ILE A 111 -4.02 11.35 -16.15
N PRO A 112 -3.19 12.40 -16.08
CA PRO A 112 -3.27 13.51 -17.03
C PRO A 112 -3.11 13.06 -18.49
N ASP A 113 -3.80 13.71 -19.41
CA ASP A 113 -3.85 13.29 -20.84
C ASP A 113 -2.45 13.15 -21.48
N GLY A 114 -1.54 14.09 -21.21
CA GLY A 114 -0.16 13.98 -21.71
C GLY A 114 0.55 12.72 -21.22
N HIS A 115 0.36 12.34 -19.96
CA HIS A 115 0.89 11.13 -19.38
C HIS A 115 0.21 9.88 -19.94
N ALA A 116 -1.11 9.91 -20.13
CA ALA A 116 -1.85 8.81 -20.73
C ALA A 116 -1.35 8.48 -22.14
N ASN A 117 -1.11 9.50 -22.98
CA ASN A 117 -0.54 9.33 -24.31
C ASN A 117 0.88 8.77 -24.29
N GLN A 118 1.73 9.23 -23.35
CA GLN A 118 3.07 8.70 -23.16
C GLN A 118 3.04 7.23 -22.72
N MET A 119 2.17 6.90 -21.76
CA MET A 119 2.00 5.53 -21.26
C MET A 119 1.47 4.62 -22.37
N ALA A 120 0.51 5.07 -23.16
CA ALA A 120 -0.03 4.29 -24.30
C ALA A 120 1.08 3.91 -25.31
N LYS A 121 2.04 4.79 -25.54
CA LYS A 121 3.19 4.51 -26.43
C LYS A 121 4.20 3.56 -25.77
N ASN A 122 4.41 3.67 -24.47
CA ASN A 122 5.56 3.08 -23.77
C ASN A 122 5.20 1.97 -22.77
N HIS A 123 3.94 1.52 -22.69
CA HIS A 123 3.52 0.53 -21.69
C HIS A 123 4.19 -0.84 -21.83
N LYS A 124 4.70 -1.17 -23.02
CA LYS A 124 5.42 -2.41 -23.28
C LYS A 124 6.92 -2.24 -23.07
N GLY A 125 7.51 -3.02 -22.18
CA GLY A 125 8.96 -3.10 -22.03
C GLY A 125 9.60 -2.06 -21.09
N ASN A 126 8.83 -1.15 -20.48
CA ASN A 126 9.36 -0.24 -19.46
C ASN A 126 9.32 -0.87 -18.07
N PRO A 127 10.29 -0.57 -17.20
CA PRO A 127 10.29 -1.03 -15.83
C PRO A 127 9.08 -0.49 -15.08
N VAL A 128 8.56 -1.32 -14.20
CA VAL A 128 7.49 -0.97 -13.26
C VAL A 128 8.09 -0.86 -11.88
N ALA A 129 7.83 0.22 -11.19
CA ALA A 129 8.28 0.39 -9.82
C ALA A 129 7.19 1.05 -8.96
N LEU A 130 7.15 0.65 -7.72
CA LEU A 130 6.27 1.25 -6.71
C LEU A 130 7.07 1.40 -5.42
N ASP A 131 7.11 2.60 -4.90
CA ASP A 131 7.61 2.88 -3.56
C ASP A 131 6.66 3.84 -2.84
N GLY A 132 6.78 3.91 -1.52
CA GLY A 132 5.90 4.79 -0.79
C GLY A 132 6.14 4.80 0.70
N ASN A 133 5.23 5.46 1.38
CA ASN A 133 5.24 5.57 2.82
C ASN A 133 3.81 5.46 3.37
N ILE A 134 3.67 4.74 4.48
CA ILE A 134 2.39 4.59 5.18
C ILE A 134 2.57 5.06 6.61
N GLU A 135 1.69 5.95 7.04
CA GLU A 135 1.66 6.48 8.39
C GLU A 135 0.62 5.73 9.22
N PHE A 136 1.03 5.32 10.40
CA PHE A 136 0.20 4.57 11.34
C PHE A 136 0.17 5.22 12.71
N ASN A 137 -0.97 5.10 13.37
CA ASN A 137 -1.15 5.44 14.76
C ASN A 137 -1.45 4.18 15.56
N CYS A 138 -0.89 4.06 16.76
CA CYS A 138 -1.30 3.05 17.72
C CYS A 138 -1.20 3.60 19.15
N THR A 139 -1.72 2.84 20.10
CA THR A 139 -1.75 3.24 21.53
C THR A 139 -0.37 3.50 22.12
N VAL A 140 0.69 2.93 21.55
CA VAL A 140 2.06 3.12 22.02
C VAL A 140 2.67 4.40 21.46
N ARG A 141 2.61 4.57 20.14
CA ARG A 141 3.10 5.75 19.41
C ARG A 141 2.71 5.74 17.94
N SER A 142 2.77 6.89 17.30
CA SER A 142 2.68 7.00 15.84
C SER A 142 4.01 6.64 15.21
N PHE A 143 3.97 5.99 14.04
CA PHE A 143 5.14 5.58 13.28
C PHE A 143 4.82 5.57 11.79
N ALA A 144 5.87 5.51 10.96
CA ALA A 144 5.74 5.41 9.52
C ALA A 144 6.47 4.15 9.02
N LYS A 145 5.89 3.50 8.02
CA LYS A 145 6.48 2.38 7.29
C LYS A 145 6.87 2.86 5.91
N THR A 146 8.16 2.95 5.66
CA THR A 146 8.67 3.13 4.30
C THR A 146 8.58 1.80 3.57
N VAL A 147 7.92 1.82 2.42
CA VAL A 147 7.80 0.70 1.50
C VAL A 147 8.76 0.99 0.36
N GLY A 148 9.84 0.23 0.27
CA GLY A 148 10.78 0.31 -0.83
C GLY A 148 10.20 -0.31 -2.10
N HIS A 149 11.07 -0.61 -3.05
CA HIS A 149 10.66 -1.26 -4.29
C HIS A 149 9.86 -2.54 -4.01
N LEU A 150 8.59 -2.54 -4.45
CA LEU A 150 7.74 -3.73 -4.38
C LEU A 150 7.88 -4.53 -5.67
N ASP A 151 8.23 -5.80 -5.52
CA ASP A 151 8.25 -6.77 -6.62
C ASP A 151 6.85 -7.29 -6.96
N GLY A 152 6.71 -7.90 -8.13
CA GLY A 152 5.47 -8.58 -8.53
C GLY A 152 4.35 -7.65 -8.98
N ILE A 153 4.62 -6.37 -9.20
CA ILE A 153 3.63 -5.46 -9.78
C ILE A 153 3.56 -5.73 -11.28
N ASN A 154 2.40 -6.20 -11.72
CA ASN A 154 2.11 -6.44 -13.12
C ASN A 154 0.88 -5.62 -13.54
N PRO A 155 1.08 -4.44 -14.15
CA PRO A 155 -0.01 -3.59 -14.56
C PRO A 155 -0.81 -4.19 -15.69
N LYS A 156 -2.13 -4.30 -15.50
CA LYS A 156 -3.07 -4.65 -16.56
C LYS A 156 -3.55 -3.36 -17.21
N VAL A 157 -3.23 -3.21 -18.49
CA VAL A 157 -3.54 -1.99 -19.23
C VAL A 157 -4.77 -2.19 -20.08
N TYR A 158 -5.72 -1.28 -19.94
CA TYR A 158 -6.93 -1.20 -20.76
C TYR A 158 -6.88 0.04 -21.65
N ASN A 159 -7.57 -0.02 -22.79
CA ASN A 159 -7.74 1.10 -23.71
C ASN A 159 -6.43 1.78 -24.15
N ALA A 160 -5.37 0.98 -24.35
CA ALA A 160 -4.03 1.47 -24.71
C ALA A 160 -3.94 2.03 -26.14
N HIS A 161 -4.96 2.73 -26.60
CA HIS A 161 -4.94 3.42 -27.90
C HIS A 161 -4.31 4.80 -27.73
N VAL A 162 -3.37 5.13 -28.63
CA VAL A 162 -2.84 6.49 -28.69
C VAL A 162 -3.99 7.43 -29.04
N ARG A 163 -4.31 8.36 -28.16
CA ARG A 163 -5.30 9.40 -28.45
C ARG A 163 -4.77 10.24 -29.58
N THR A 164 -5.52 10.35 -30.64
CA THR A 164 -5.25 11.34 -31.68
C THR A 164 -5.73 12.66 -31.08
N ASP A 165 -4.80 13.57 -30.83
CA ASP A 165 -5.13 14.91 -30.38
C ASP A 165 -6.07 15.53 -31.42
N ALA A 166 -7.26 15.89 -30.95
CA ALA A 166 -8.24 16.64 -31.73
C ALA A 166 -7.88 18.12 -31.73
#